data_03d51c977a00630680c18aeba7c78517
#
_entry.id   03d51c977a00630680c18aeba7c78517
#
_cell.length_a   1.000
_cell.length_b   1.000
_cell.length_c   1.000
_cell.angle_alpha   90.00
_cell.angle_beta   90.00
_cell.angle_gamma   90.00
#
_symmetry.space_group_name_H-M   'P 1'
#
loop_
_entity.id
_entity.type
_entity.pdbx_description
1 polymer ?
#
loop_
_entity_poly.entity_id
_entity_poly.type
_entity_poly.pdbx_seq_one_letter_code
_entity_poly.pdbx_strand_id
1 'polypeptide(L)'
;MQFSRIIVYGYPRTGSMWVYNILREIVQLCRYDIIPKRIPKSDKEMLKIHKNNLDIKNKKIISIIKVHTLLDKYQLKDAFIFMTKRDPRDSLISYMRFMKVKNLDITRKLEHISSYIDSVKHLRNTINSQFFLEIDYKDITLRPINLIMKILNFLKIDLKEDQIIDISKKYSKDSVKKMIEKKDLNIKKKLAKNKKVSNNEVVIMSPDNIRAFDENTGFQSNHVSNYKDGDWNDILTSDEIEEINSKFEAWIEFNN
;
A
#
# COMPACT_ATOMS: atom_id res chain seq x y z
N MET A 1 16.99 7.02 15.81
CA MET A 1 16.14 7.74 14.82
C MET A 1 15.65 9.04 15.44
N GLN A 2 15.58 10.10 14.65
CA GLN A 2 15.11 11.42 15.14
C GLN A 2 13.58 11.60 14.95
N PHE A 3 12.86 10.56 14.55
CA PHE A 3 11.42 10.61 14.25
C PHE A 3 10.67 9.53 15.02
N SER A 4 9.42 9.80 15.33
CA SER A 4 8.53 8.88 16.04
C SER A 4 7.37 8.38 15.18
N ARG A 5 7.18 8.96 13.98
CA ARG A 5 6.03 8.66 13.12
C ARG A 5 6.42 8.50 11.66
N ILE A 6 5.88 7.47 11.05
CA ILE A 6 5.95 7.19 9.61
C ILE A 6 4.53 6.99 9.09
N ILE A 7 4.21 7.63 7.99
CA ILE A 7 2.94 7.50 7.29
C ILE A 7 3.21 6.99 5.90
N VAL A 8 2.62 5.86 5.56
CA VAL A 8 2.58 5.37 4.18
C VAL A 8 1.23 5.72 3.60
N TYR A 9 1.24 6.65 2.68
CA TYR A 9 0.07 7.02 1.91
C TYR A 9 0.14 6.38 0.52
N GLY A 10 -0.98 5.90 0.04
CA GLY A 10 -1.08 5.47 -1.34
C GLY A 10 -2.54 5.32 -1.72
N TYR A 11 -2.89 5.82 -2.89
CA TYR A 11 -4.19 5.51 -3.45
C TYR A 11 -4.34 3.97 -3.57
N PRO A 12 -5.54 3.39 -3.52
CA PRO A 12 -5.68 1.95 -3.65
C PRO A 12 -4.91 1.36 -4.82
N ARG A 13 -4.18 0.26 -4.60
CA ARG A 13 -3.45 -0.51 -5.61
C ARG A 13 -2.15 0.12 -6.15
N THR A 14 -1.57 1.06 -5.46
CA THR A 14 -0.26 1.67 -5.79
C THR A 14 0.94 1.01 -5.08
N GLY A 15 0.73 -0.09 -4.34
CA GLY A 15 1.82 -0.80 -3.65
C GLY A 15 2.10 -0.35 -2.22
N SER A 16 1.25 0.49 -1.62
CA SER A 16 1.44 1.02 -0.27
C SER A 16 1.62 -0.05 0.81
N MET A 17 1.00 -1.23 0.67
CA MET A 17 1.16 -2.32 1.62
C MET A 17 2.57 -2.92 1.59
N TRP A 18 3.23 -2.96 0.41
CA TRP A 18 4.64 -3.39 0.31
C TRP A 18 5.57 -2.43 1.04
N VAL A 19 5.47 -1.13 0.74
CA VAL A 19 6.28 -0.09 1.38
C VAL A 19 6.06 -0.09 2.89
N TYR A 20 4.80 -0.22 3.33
CA TYR A 20 4.46 -0.31 4.74
C TYR A 20 5.18 -1.48 5.45
N ASN A 21 5.19 -2.66 4.85
CA ASN A 21 5.86 -3.82 5.44
C ASN A 21 7.39 -3.71 5.41
N ILE A 22 7.97 -3.19 4.32
CA ILE A 22 9.41 -2.91 4.22
C ILE A 22 9.84 -1.96 5.34
N LEU A 23 9.11 -0.87 5.55
CA LEU A 23 9.39 0.10 6.63
C LEU A 23 9.29 -0.52 8.02
N ARG A 24 8.28 -1.35 8.26
CA ARG A 24 8.13 -2.08 9.53
C ARG A 24 9.33 -2.98 9.80
N GLU A 25 9.78 -3.73 8.80
CA GLU A 25 10.95 -4.60 8.91
C GLU A 25 12.22 -3.81 9.20
N ILE A 26 12.48 -2.72 8.44
CA ILE A 26 13.63 -1.84 8.65
C ILE A 26 13.65 -1.31 10.10
N VAL A 27 12.52 -0.79 10.58
CA VAL A 27 12.42 -0.21 11.92
C VAL A 27 12.64 -1.28 13.01
N GLN A 28 12.14 -2.50 12.82
CA GLN A 28 12.35 -3.62 13.74
C GLN A 28 13.81 -4.10 13.77
N LEU A 29 14.48 -4.17 12.62
CA LEU A 29 15.90 -4.48 12.53
C LEU A 29 16.76 -3.44 13.26
N CYS A 30 16.31 -2.20 13.32
CA CYS A 30 16.92 -1.14 14.13
C CYS A 30 16.56 -1.22 15.63
N ARG A 31 15.91 -2.28 16.08
CA ARG A 31 15.52 -2.54 17.49
C ARG A 31 14.55 -1.51 18.07
N TYR A 32 13.66 -0.96 17.25
CA TYR A 32 12.54 -0.14 17.70
C TYR A 32 11.27 -0.97 17.79
N ASP A 33 10.44 -0.66 18.78
CA ASP A 33 9.07 -1.16 18.83
C ASP A 33 8.19 -0.40 17.83
N ILE A 34 7.24 -1.10 17.23
CA ILE A 34 6.31 -0.53 16.26
C ILE A 34 4.87 -0.54 16.76
N ILE A 35 4.15 0.51 16.43
CA ILE A 35 2.70 0.63 16.61
C ILE A 35 2.06 0.85 15.23
N PRO A 36 1.01 0.09 14.87
CA PRO A 36 0.42 -1.06 15.56
C PRO A 36 1.30 -2.33 15.45
N LYS A 37 1.27 -3.19 16.47
CA LYS A 37 1.93 -4.50 16.40
C LYS A 37 1.25 -5.41 15.38
N ARG A 38 -0.09 -5.47 15.40
CA ARG A 38 -0.93 -6.15 14.40
C ARG A 38 -1.57 -5.12 13.48
N ILE A 39 -1.68 -5.45 12.21
CA ILE A 39 -2.16 -4.51 11.20
C ILE A 39 -3.69 -4.47 11.24
N PRO A 40 -4.30 -3.30 11.43
CA PRO A 40 -5.75 -3.13 11.36
C PRO A 40 -6.29 -3.42 9.95
N LYS A 41 -7.55 -3.81 9.88
CA LYS A 41 -8.21 -4.12 8.61
C LYS A 41 -8.75 -2.91 7.87
N SER A 42 -8.89 -1.80 8.54
CA SER A 42 -9.50 -0.59 7.99
C SER A 42 -8.66 0.66 8.23
N ASP A 43 -8.77 1.62 7.33
CA ASP A 43 -8.17 2.95 7.50
C ASP A 43 -8.72 3.66 8.74
N LYS A 44 -10.00 3.45 9.08
CA LYS A 44 -10.62 4.03 10.28
C LYS A 44 -9.91 3.60 11.56
N GLU A 45 -9.62 2.30 11.69
CA GLU A 45 -8.87 1.78 12.85
C GLU A 45 -7.42 2.29 12.84
N MET A 46 -6.80 2.34 11.67
CA MET A 46 -5.44 2.86 11.50
C MET A 46 -5.35 4.33 11.92
N LEU A 47 -6.31 5.15 11.49
CA LEU A 47 -6.41 6.56 11.87
C LEU A 47 -6.66 6.76 13.37
N LYS A 48 -7.46 5.89 13.99
CA LYS A 48 -7.65 5.92 15.45
C LYS A 48 -6.34 5.67 16.19
N ILE A 49 -5.57 4.67 15.75
CA ILE A 49 -4.23 4.39 16.29
C ILE A 49 -3.33 5.59 16.10
N HIS A 50 -3.31 6.19 14.91
CA HIS A 50 -2.50 7.36 14.62
C HIS A 50 -2.83 8.52 15.56
N LYS A 51 -4.11 8.88 15.70
CA LYS A 51 -4.56 9.96 16.58
C LYS A 51 -4.15 9.73 18.05
N ASN A 52 -4.25 8.49 18.52
CA ASN A 52 -3.87 8.14 19.89
C ASN A 52 -2.35 8.14 20.13
N ASN A 53 -1.55 8.24 19.08
CA ASN A 53 -0.09 8.19 19.14
C ASN A 53 0.57 9.43 18.51
N LEU A 54 -0.12 10.55 18.44
CA LEU A 54 0.44 11.81 17.94
C LEU A 54 1.61 12.31 18.81
N ASP A 55 1.53 12.10 20.13
CA ASP A 55 2.50 12.59 21.11
C ASP A 55 3.34 11.47 21.74
N ILE A 56 3.87 10.56 20.91
CA ILE A 56 4.77 9.49 21.39
C ILE A 56 6.04 10.10 21.98
N LYS A 57 6.16 10.05 23.31
CA LYS A 57 7.35 10.53 24.05
C LYS A 57 8.45 9.49 24.13
N ASN A 58 8.10 8.21 24.02
CA ASN A 58 9.07 7.12 24.08
C ASN A 58 9.86 7.01 22.77
N LYS A 59 11.12 7.40 22.81
CA LYS A 59 12.03 7.39 21.65
C LYS A 59 12.34 5.99 21.09
N LYS A 60 11.94 4.92 21.77
CA LYS A 60 12.09 3.53 21.28
C LYS A 60 10.86 3.01 20.56
N ILE A 61 9.79 3.80 20.45
CA ILE A 61 8.55 3.42 19.78
C ILE A 61 8.37 4.26 18.53
N ILE A 62 8.12 3.60 17.40
CA ILE A 62 7.80 4.25 16.13
C ILE A 62 6.37 3.88 15.73
N SER A 63 5.53 4.89 15.53
CA SER A 63 4.22 4.70 14.92
C SER A 63 4.35 4.63 13.41
N ILE A 64 3.95 3.52 12.81
CA ILE A 64 3.93 3.35 11.36
C ILE A 64 2.51 3.05 10.95
N ILE A 65 1.90 3.92 10.16
CA ILE A 65 0.55 3.72 9.64
C ILE A 65 0.52 3.67 8.11
N LYS A 66 -0.46 2.97 7.57
CA LYS A 66 -0.78 2.98 6.14
C LYS A 66 -2.23 3.39 5.95
N VAL A 67 -2.47 4.39 5.14
CA VAL A 67 -3.80 4.93 4.86
C VAL A 67 -4.00 5.24 3.38
N HIS A 68 -5.26 5.21 2.96
CA HIS A 68 -5.72 5.67 1.65
C HIS A 68 -6.48 7.01 1.75
N THR A 69 -6.90 7.36 2.96
CA THR A 69 -7.64 8.60 3.24
C THR A 69 -6.67 9.77 3.35
N LEU A 70 -7.01 10.91 2.75
CA LEU A 70 -6.24 12.13 2.90
C LEU A 70 -6.20 12.58 4.36
N LEU A 71 -5.01 13.02 4.77
CA LEU A 71 -4.73 13.51 6.10
C LEU A 71 -4.58 15.04 6.07
N ASP A 72 -5.00 15.69 7.14
CA ASP A 72 -4.80 17.13 7.32
C ASP A 72 -3.36 17.46 7.77
N LYS A 73 -3.00 18.75 7.73
CA LYS A 73 -1.66 19.21 8.13
C LYS A 73 -1.29 18.82 9.57
N TYR A 74 -2.25 18.78 10.48
CA TYR A 74 -1.98 18.43 11.88
C TYR A 74 -1.60 16.94 12.00
N GLN A 75 -2.31 16.08 11.27
CA GLN A 75 -2.04 14.65 11.25
C GLN A 75 -0.69 14.33 10.57
N LEU A 76 -0.26 15.14 9.61
CA LEU A 76 0.99 14.99 8.87
C LEU A 76 2.20 15.62 9.57
N LYS A 77 1.97 16.48 10.55
CA LYS A 77 3.03 17.22 11.26
C LYS A 77 4.06 16.25 11.86
N ASP A 78 5.35 16.57 11.69
CA ASP A 78 6.50 15.82 12.24
C ASP A 78 6.52 14.31 11.91
N ALA A 79 5.91 13.92 10.79
CA ALA A 79 5.93 12.55 10.28
C ALA A 79 6.77 12.44 9.01
N PHE A 80 7.48 11.33 8.85
CA PHE A 80 8.04 10.94 7.56
C PHE A 80 6.96 10.31 6.70
N ILE A 81 6.78 10.82 5.50
CA ILE A 81 5.67 10.44 4.62
C ILE A 81 6.23 9.77 3.38
N PHE A 82 5.74 8.57 3.13
CA PHE A 82 6.04 7.77 1.95
C PHE A 82 4.78 7.68 1.11
N MET A 83 4.78 8.29 -0.06
CA MET A 83 3.67 8.21 -0.99
C MET A 83 4.00 7.22 -2.10
N THR A 84 3.14 6.21 -2.27
CA THR A 84 3.25 5.28 -3.40
C THR A 84 2.44 5.78 -4.57
N LYS A 85 3.04 5.77 -5.76
CA LYS A 85 2.39 6.15 -7.01
C LYS A 85 2.49 5.05 -8.05
N ARG A 86 1.58 5.07 -9.02
CA ARG A 86 1.49 4.15 -10.15
C ARG A 86 0.70 4.85 -11.26
N ASP A 87 0.79 4.36 -12.50
CA ASP A 87 -0.16 4.80 -13.53
C ASP A 87 -1.61 4.64 -13.02
N PRO A 88 -2.43 5.71 -13.02
CA PRO A 88 -3.79 5.64 -12.49
C PRO A 88 -4.69 4.67 -13.26
N ARG A 89 -4.40 4.40 -14.53
CA ARG A 89 -5.11 3.39 -15.35
C ARG A 89 -4.81 1.99 -14.85
N ASP A 90 -3.54 1.70 -14.56
CA ASP A 90 -3.13 0.42 -13.93
C ASP A 90 -3.70 0.26 -12.52
N SER A 91 -3.75 1.33 -11.75
CA SER A 91 -4.38 1.34 -10.42
C SER A 91 -5.87 1.01 -10.52
N LEU A 92 -6.59 1.63 -11.45
CA LEU A 92 -7.99 1.39 -11.72
C LEU A 92 -8.26 -0.09 -12.07
N ILE A 93 -7.56 -0.64 -13.05
CA ILE A 93 -7.77 -2.04 -13.47
C ILE A 93 -7.42 -3.01 -12.34
N SER A 94 -6.33 -2.74 -11.62
CA SER A 94 -5.97 -3.53 -10.44
C SER A 94 -7.02 -3.44 -9.32
N TYR A 95 -7.67 -2.29 -9.16
CA TYR A 95 -8.77 -2.09 -8.22
C TYR A 95 -10.02 -2.87 -8.63
N MET A 96 -10.43 -2.78 -9.89
CA MET A 96 -11.59 -3.54 -10.41
C MET A 96 -11.42 -5.04 -10.18
N ARG A 97 -10.25 -5.59 -10.50
CA ARG A 97 -9.93 -7.01 -10.25
C ARG A 97 -9.94 -7.37 -8.78
N PHE A 98 -9.33 -6.54 -7.94
CA PHE A 98 -9.32 -6.76 -6.50
C PHE A 98 -10.74 -6.77 -5.94
N MET A 99 -11.60 -5.86 -6.37
CA MET A 99 -13.00 -5.79 -5.95
C MET A 99 -13.89 -6.84 -6.62
N LYS A 100 -13.38 -7.58 -7.61
CA LYS A 100 -14.14 -8.52 -8.47
C LYS A 100 -15.28 -7.82 -9.23
N VAL A 101 -15.10 -6.56 -9.56
CA VAL A 101 -16.01 -5.80 -10.42
C VAL A 101 -15.60 -6.05 -11.86
N LYS A 102 -16.50 -6.60 -12.67
CA LYS A 102 -16.23 -6.90 -14.08
C LYS A 102 -16.30 -5.66 -14.96
N ASN A 103 -17.30 -4.81 -14.73
CA ASN A 103 -17.53 -3.60 -15.51
C ASN A 103 -17.81 -2.44 -14.55
N LEU A 104 -17.10 -1.34 -14.73
CA LEU A 104 -17.46 -0.01 -14.24
C LEU A 104 -17.86 0.81 -15.46
N ASP A 105 -18.88 1.65 -15.31
CA ASP A 105 -19.18 2.67 -16.32
C ASP A 105 -18.03 3.68 -16.40
N ILE A 106 -17.95 4.39 -17.53
CA ILE A 106 -16.86 5.33 -17.79
C ILE A 106 -16.80 6.45 -16.74
N THR A 107 -17.95 6.91 -16.25
CA THR A 107 -18.03 7.96 -15.23
C THR A 107 -17.28 7.55 -13.98
N ARG A 108 -17.52 6.34 -13.45
CA ARG A 108 -16.84 5.81 -12.27
C ARG A 108 -15.36 5.56 -12.51
N LYS A 109 -14.95 5.19 -13.73
CA LYS A 109 -13.53 5.08 -14.09
C LYS A 109 -12.84 6.43 -14.04
N LEU A 110 -13.45 7.46 -14.58
CA LEU A 110 -12.95 8.83 -14.55
C LEU A 110 -12.91 9.41 -13.13
N GLU A 111 -13.94 9.16 -12.32
CA GLU A 111 -13.95 9.53 -10.90
C GLU A 111 -12.80 8.89 -10.13
N HIS A 112 -12.52 7.61 -10.38
CA HIS A 112 -11.41 6.90 -9.74
C HIS A 112 -10.06 7.55 -10.12
N ILE A 113 -9.84 7.87 -11.38
CA ILE A 113 -8.61 8.50 -11.85
C ILE A 113 -8.48 9.92 -11.31
N SER A 114 -9.55 10.72 -11.35
CA SER A 114 -9.56 12.08 -10.81
C SER A 114 -9.24 12.08 -9.31
N SER A 115 -9.89 11.23 -8.54
CA SER A 115 -9.63 11.09 -7.10
C SER A 115 -8.19 10.70 -6.79
N TYR A 116 -7.58 9.85 -7.62
CA TYR A 116 -6.16 9.51 -7.51
C TYR A 116 -5.29 10.75 -7.74
N ILE A 117 -5.51 11.48 -8.83
CA ILE A 117 -4.75 12.67 -9.21
C ILE A 117 -4.85 13.74 -8.11
N ASP A 118 -6.06 14.01 -7.64
CA ASP A 118 -6.33 15.01 -6.61
C ASP A 118 -5.64 14.65 -5.28
N SER A 119 -5.61 13.37 -4.96
CA SER A 119 -4.89 12.86 -3.78
C SER A 119 -3.39 13.14 -3.86
N VAL A 120 -2.77 12.88 -5.01
CA VAL A 120 -1.34 13.15 -5.22
C VAL A 120 -1.05 14.65 -5.16
N LYS A 121 -1.85 15.47 -5.84
CA LYS A 121 -1.72 16.93 -5.82
C LYS A 121 -1.84 17.49 -4.40
N HIS A 122 -2.85 17.04 -3.65
CA HIS A 122 -3.05 17.46 -2.26
C HIS A 122 -1.83 17.20 -1.40
N LEU A 123 -1.26 16.00 -1.45
CA LEU A 123 -0.10 15.64 -0.64
C LEU A 123 1.14 16.47 -1.02
N ARG A 124 1.43 16.62 -2.31
CA ARG A 124 2.56 17.44 -2.78
C ARG A 124 2.47 18.88 -2.31
N ASN A 125 1.27 19.45 -2.29
CA ASN A 125 1.03 20.82 -1.85
C ASN A 125 1.02 20.98 -0.31
N THR A 126 0.81 19.90 0.43
CA THR A 126 0.61 19.97 1.89
C THR A 126 1.89 19.68 2.66
N ILE A 127 2.83 18.91 2.08
CA ILE A 127 3.97 18.36 2.80
C ILE A 127 5.27 19.07 2.43
N ASN A 128 6.11 19.33 3.44
CA ASN A 128 7.47 19.78 3.21
C ASN A 128 8.31 18.66 2.58
N SER A 129 9.02 18.96 1.50
CA SER A 129 9.80 18.00 0.72
C SER A 129 10.84 17.22 1.52
N GLN A 130 11.41 17.79 2.59
CA GLN A 130 12.40 17.09 3.42
C GLN A 130 11.84 15.88 4.22
N PHE A 131 10.53 15.80 4.39
CA PHE A 131 9.84 14.70 5.08
C PHE A 131 8.99 13.85 4.15
N PHE A 132 9.13 14.02 2.85
CA PHE A 132 8.30 13.40 1.83
C PHE A 132 9.11 12.65 0.80
N LEU A 133 8.80 11.36 0.61
CA LEU A 133 9.41 10.51 -0.39
C LEU A 133 8.35 9.87 -1.27
N GLU A 134 8.41 10.15 -2.56
CA GLU A 134 7.60 9.46 -3.56
C GLU A 134 8.27 8.15 -3.99
N ILE A 135 7.47 7.09 -4.08
CA ILE A 135 7.88 5.75 -4.47
C ILE A 135 7.03 5.30 -5.64
N ASP A 136 7.68 5.02 -6.75
CA ASP A 136 7.04 4.45 -7.92
C ASP A 136 6.77 2.94 -7.71
N TYR A 137 5.62 2.46 -8.20
CA TYR A 137 5.28 1.04 -8.17
C TYR A 137 6.30 0.16 -8.89
N LYS A 138 6.93 0.68 -9.94
CA LYS A 138 8.01 -0.03 -10.66
C LYS A 138 9.24 -0.27 -9.76
N ASP A 139 9.54 0.64 -8.84
CA ASP A 139 10.62 0.43 -7.87
C ASP A 139 10.31 -0.74 -6.93
N ILE A 140 9.03 -0.88 -6.53
CA ILE A 140 8.59 -1.99 -5.67
C ILE A 140 8.71 -3.34 -6.38
N THR A 141 8.36 -3.39 -7.67
CA THR A 141 8.22 -4.66 -8.40
C THR A 141 9.46 -5.08 -9.17
N LEU A 142 10.23 -4.14 -9.70
CA LEU A 142 11.37 -4.39 -10.58
C LEU A 142 12.72 -4.12 -9.92
N ARG A 143 12.77 -3.22 -8.93
CA ARG A 143 14.01 -2.74 -8.32
C ARG A 143 13.93 -2.69 -6.79
N PRO A 144 13.49 -3.78 -6.11
CA PRO A 144 13.20 -3.77 -4.68
C PRO A 144 14.43 -3.44 -3.81
N ILE A 145 15.63 -3.85 -4.20
CA ILE A 145 16.87 -3.49 -3.48
C ILE A 145 17.12 -1.98 -3.57
N ASN A 146 17.00 -1.39 -4.76
CA ASN A 146 17.19 0.05 -4.94
C ASN A 146 16.14 0.85 -4.16
N LEU A 147 14.90 0.37 -4.10
CA LEU A 147 13.86 0.96 -3.28
C LEU A 147 14.25 0.95 -1.79
N ILE A 148 14.72 -0.20 -1.28
CA ILE A 148 15.14 -0.31 0.12
C ILE A 148 16.28 0.67 0.41
N MET A 149 17.29 0.73 -0.46
CA MET A 149 18.39 1.69 -0.35
C MET A 149 17.91 3.15 -0.36
N LYS A 150 16.96 3.50 -1.23
CA LYS A 150 16.34 4.82 -1.29
C LYS A 150 15.62 5.17 0.03
N ILE A 151 14.90 4.22 0.62
CA ILE A 151 14.23 4.37 1.92
C ILE A 151 15.26 4.56 3.04
N LEU A 152 16.31 3.75 3.08
CA LEU A 152 17.37 3.82 4.09
C LEU A 152 18.09 5.18 4.05
N ASN A 153 18.47 5.63 2.87
CA ASN A 153 19.11 6.94 2.68
C ASN A 153 18.19 8.09 3.14
N PHE A 154 16.91 8.02 2.80
CA PHE A 154 15.94 9.03 3.22
C PHE A 154 15.73 9.07 4.73
N LEU A 155 15.69 7.92 5.39
CA LEU A 155 15.57 7.81 6.84
C LEU A 155 16.89 7.99 7.59
N LYS A 156 18.03 8.08 6.87
CA LYS A 156 19.38 8.09 7.43
C LYS A 156 19.63 6.89 8.35
N ILE A 157 19.36 5.70 7.84
CA ILE A 157 19.50 4.41 8.52
C ILE A 157 20.48 3.55 7.72
N ASP A 158 21.37 2.86 8.43
CA ASP A 158 22.25 1.88 7.84
C ASP A 158 21.79 0.46 8.22
N LEU A 159 21.72 -0.42 7.23
CA LEU A 159 21.55 -1.86 7.39
C LEU A 159 22.67 -2.59 6.66
N LYS A 160 22.96 -3.80 7.09
CA LYS A 160 23.90 -4.67 6.40
C LYS A 160 23.30 -5.15 5.07
N GLU A 161 24.15 -5.46 4.11
CA GLU A 161 23.74 -5.90 2.77
C GLU A 161 22.86 -7.16 2.82
N ASP A 162 23.22 -8.14 3.67
CA ASP A 162 22.44 -9.35 3.88
C ASP A 162 21.00 -9.05 4.36
N GLN A 163 20.84 -8.09 5.27
CA GLN A 163 19.52 -7.66 5.75
C GLN A 163 18.68 -7.01 4.63
N ILE A 164 19.30 -6.21 3.76
CA ILE A 164 18.63 -5.59 2.61
C ILE A 164 18.16 -6.66 1.64
N ILE A 165 19.02 -7.64 1.33
CA ILE A 165 18.70 -8.77 0.47
C ILE A 165 17.54 -9.60 1.06
N ASP A 166 17.56 -9.87 2.36
CA ASP A 166 16.53 -10.64 3.04
C ASP A 166 15.17 -9.93 3.02
N ILE A 167 15.13 -8.62 3.26
CA ILE A 167 13.91 -7.81 3.13
C ILE A 167 13.38 -7.91 1.69
N SER A 168 14.24 -7.75 0.70
CA SER A 168 13.84 -7.78 -0.70
C SER A 168 13.25 -9.13 -1.11
N LYS A 169 13.85 -10.24 -0.67
CA LYS A 169 13.34 -11.60 -0.89
C LYS A 169 12.02 -11.85 -0.17
N LYS A 170 11.93 -11.45 1.10
CA LYS A 170 10.73 -11.63 1.94
C LYS A 170 9.50 -10.95 1.36
N TYR A 171 9.69 -9.74 0.83
CA TYR A 171 8.61 -8.95 0.23
C TYR A 171 8.62 -8.97 -1.30
N SER A 172 9.27 -9.93 -1.94
CA SER A 172 9.10 -10.14 -3.37
C SER A 172 7.66 -10.51 -3.73
N LYS A 173 7.22 -10.18 -4.94
CA LYS A 173 5.87 -10.48 -5.43
C LYS A 173 5.53 -11.96 -5.26
N ASP A 174 6.48 -12.84 -5.59
CA ASP A 174 6.29 -14.29 -5.50
C ASP A 174 6.22 -14.78 -4.05
N SER A 175 7.05 -14.26 -3.15
CA SER A 175 7.01 -14.62 -1.73
C SER A 175 5.69 -14.22 -1.08
N VAL A 176 5.23 -13.00 -1.34
CA VAL A 176 3.94 -12.51 -0.86
C VAL A 176 2.79 -13.31 -1.43
N LYS A 177 2.82 -13.62 -2.73
CA LYS A 177 1.81 -14.45 -3.40
C LYS A 177 1.70 -15.82 -2.76
N LYS A 178 2.82 -16.54 -2.62
CA LYS A 178 2.88 -17.87 -1.98
C LYS A 178 2.36 -17.84 -0.54
N MET A 179 2.74 -16.82 0.23
CA MET A 179 2.28 -16.65 1.62
C MET A 179 0.76 -16.55 1.70
N ILE A 180 0.15 -15.72 0.86
CA ILE A 180 -1.29 -15.49 0.85
C ILE A 180 -2.06 -16.68 0.30
N GLU A 181 -1.58 -17.33 -0.77
CA GLU A 181 -2.17 -18.54 -1.32
C GLU A 181 -2.22 -19.68 -0.29
N LYS A 182 -1.13 -19.87 0.46
CA LYS A 182 -1.09 -20.85 1.58
C LYS A 182 -2.14 -20.54 2.64
N LYS A 183 -2.30 -19.27 3.00
CA LYS A 183 -3.29 -18.83 3.99
C LYS A 183 -4.71 -19.00 3.48
N ASP A 184 -4.98 -18.64 2.24
CA ASP A 184 -6.28 -18.82 1.59
C ASP A 184 -6.69 -20.28 1.53
N LEU A 185 -5.75 -21.17 1.17
CA LEU A 185 -5.98 -22.61 1.16
C LEU A 185 -6.33 -23.15 2.56
N ASN A 186 -5.63 -22.67 3.59
CA ASN A 186 -5.91 -23.08 4.97
C ASN A 186 -7.31 -22.64 5.44
N ILE A 187 -7.73 -21.43 5.08
CA ILE A 187 -9.08 -20.94 5.39
C ILE A 187 -10.14 -21.75 4.67
N LYS A 188 -9.97 -22.03 3.37
CA LYS A 188 -10.87 -22.88 2.60
C LYS A 188 -11.00 -24.27 3.21
N LYS A 189 -9.89 -24.88 3.66
CA LYS A 189 -9.90 -26.18 4.35
C LYS A 189 -10.63 -26.13 5.71
N LYS A 190 -10.52 -25.02 6.46
CA LYS A 190 -11.28 -24.83 7.71
C LYS A 190 -12.79 -24.75 7.44
N LEU A 191 -13.18 -23.93 6.45
CA LEU A 191 -14.57 -23.74 6.05
C LEU A 191 -15.21 -25.06 5.55
N ALA A 192 -14.50 -25.80 4.68
CA ALA A 192 -14.97 -27.09 4.16
C ALA A 192 -15.16 -28.15 5.27
N LYS A 193 -14.48 -28.01 6.41
CA LYS A 193 -14.63 -28.88 7.59
C LYS A 193 -15.56 -28.29 8.64
N ASN A 194 -16.36 -27.28 8.32
CA ASN A 194 -17.22 -26.53 9.25
C ASN A 194 -16.49 -26.04 10.51
N LYS A 195 -15.17 -25.79 10.42
CA LYS A 195 -14.38 -25.23 11.51
C LYS A 195 -14.51 -23.71 11.55
N LYS A 196 -14.58 -23.18 12.77
CA LYS A 196 -14.63 -21.73 12.99
C LYS A 196 -13.37 -21.06 12.44
N VAL A 197 -13.55 -20.04 11.60
CA VAL A 197 -12.47 -19.16 11.14
C VAL A 197 -12.50 -17.91 12.02
N SER A 198 -11.33 -17.50 12.53
CA SER A 198 -11.23 -16.30 13.34
C SER A 198 -11.50 -15.05 12.49
N ASN A 199 -12.22 -14.09 13.05
CA ASN A 199 -12.40 -12.79 12.40
C ASN A 199 -11.07 -12.11 12.05
N ASN A 200 -9.98 -12.40 12.77
CA ASN A 200 -8.65 -11.83 12.47
C ASN A 200 -7.97 -12.47 11.25
N GLU A 201 -8.45 -13.63 10.81
CA GLU A 201 -7.87 -14.34 9.66
C GLU A 201 -8.55 -13.99 8.33
N VAL A 202 -9.68 -13.30 8.34
CA VAL A 202 -10.48 -13.01 7.14
C VAL A 202 -10.97 -11.57 7.08
N VAL A 203 -11.17 -11.08 5.86
CA VAL A 203 -11.96 -9.88 5.57
C VAL A 203 -13.20 -10.35 4.80
N ILE A 204 -14.38 -10.00 5.30
CA ILE A 204 -15.66 -10.32 4.67
C ILE A 204 -16.12 -9.07 3.92
N MET A 205 -16.13 -9.15 2.59
CA MET A 205 -16.60 -8.08 1.72
C MET A 205 -18.10 -8.27 1.37
N SER A 206 -18.49 -9.53 1.21
CA SER A 206 -19.87 -10.00 1.02
C SER A 206 -19.91 -11.47 1.43
N PRO A 207 -21.10 -12.11 1.57
CA PRO A 207 -21.21 -13.53 1.88
C PRO A 207 -20.37 -14.43 0.96
N ASP A 208 -20.28 -14.07 -0.33
CA ASP A 208 -19.55 -14.84 -1.35
C ASP A 208 -18.12 -14.34 -1.59
N ASN A 209 -17.68 -13.29 -0.86
CA ASN A 209 -16.37 -12.70 -1.02
C ASN A 209 -15.63 -12.61 0.32
N ILE A 210 -15.28 -13.78 0.84
CA ILE A 210 -14.42 -13.92 2.03
C ILE A 210 -12.97 -14.01 1.55
N ARG A 211 -12.11 -13.19 2.11
CA ARG A 211 -10.68 -13.10 1.77
C ARG A 211 -9.83 -13.49 2.96
N ALA A 212 -8.81 -14.30 2.74
CA ALA A 212 -7.77 -14.48 3.73
C ALA A 212 -7.10 -13.13 4.04
N PHE A 213 -6.83 -12.88 5.30
CA PHE A 213 -6.13 -11.69 5.79
C PHE A 213 -4.98 -12.10 6.69
N ASP A 214 -3.81 -11.53 6.45
CA ASP A 214 -2.66 -11.72 7.32
C ASP A 214 -2.48 -10.52 8.26
N GLU A 215 -2.77 -10.70 9.54
CA GLU A 215 -2.71 -9.62 10.54
C GLU A 215 -1.30 -9.08 10.80
N ASN A 216 -0.25 -9.81 10.41
CA ASN A 216 1.13 -9.37 10.58
C ASN A 216 1.60 -8.48 9.42
N THR A 217 1.09 -8.74 8.21
CA THR A 217 1.50 -8.03 6.99
C THR A 217 0.39 -7.23 6.33
N GLY A 218 -0.88 -7.43 6.72
CA GLY A 218 -2.04 -6.79 6.12
C GLY A 218 -2.35 -7.24 4.68
N PHE A 219 -1.60 -8.19 4.14
CA PHE A 219 -1.90 -8.74 2.83
C PHE A 219 -3.16 -9.61 2.86
N GLN A 220 -3.90 -9.60 1.77
CA GLN A 220 -5.17 -10.32 1.61
C GLN A 220 -5.14 -11.16 0.34
N SER A 221 -6.06 -12.13 0.25
CA SER A 221 -6.33 -12.80 -1.03
C SER A 221 -6.56 -11.77 -2.14
N ASN A 222 -6.02 -12.05 -3.32
CA ASN A 222 -6.07 -11.18 -4.49
C ASN A 222 -5.26 -9.86 -4.39
N HIS A 223 -4.45 -9.65 -3.33
CA HIS A 223 -3.52 -8.51 -3.28
C HIS A 223 -2.45 -8.59 -4.37
N VAL A 224 -2.00 -9.80 -4.68
CA VAL A 224 -1.03 -10.06 -5.73
C VAL A 224 -1.74 -10.67 -6.92
N SER A 225 -1.66 -10.02 -8.05
CA SER A 225 -2.19 -10.53 -9.32
C SER A 225 -1.06 -10.78 -10.31
N ASN A 226 -1.34 -11.53 -11.38
CA ASN A 226 -0.43 -11.70 -12.51
C ASN A 226 -0.45 -10.48 -13.45
N TYR A 227 -1.18 -9.44 -13.09
CA TYR A 227 -1.31 -8.21 -13.83
C TYR A 227 0.05 -7.51 -13.96
N LYS A 228 0.38 -7.09 -15.17
CA LYS A 228 1.58 -6.31 -15.49
C LYS A 228 1.19 -4.84 -15.67
N ASP A 229 2.15 -3.95 -15.46
CA ASP A 229 1.95 -2.54 -15.77
C ASP A 229 1.80 -2.39 -17.29
N GLY A 230 0.80 -1.61 -17.69
CA GLY A 230 0.44 -1.43 -19.09
C GLY A 230 -0.70 -2.32 -19.58
N ASP A 231 -1.08 -3.41 -18.86
CA ASP A 231 -2.19 -4.29 -19.26
C ASP A 231 -3.56 -3.55 -19.35
N TRP A 232 -3.65 -2.31 -18.88
CA TRP A 232 -4.85 -1.48 -19.05
C TRP A 232 -5.19 -1.27 -20.53
N ASN A 233 -4.19 -1.24 -21.43
CA ASN A 233 -4.38 -1.16 -22.86
C ASN A 233 -5.19 -2.31 -23.46
N ASP A 234 -5.08 -3.50 -22.87
CA ASP A 234 -5.78 -4.69 -23.35
C ASP A 234 -7.17 -4.87 -22.72
N ILE A 235 -7.49 -4.04 -21.71
CA ILE A 235 -8.70 -4.20 -20.90
C ILE A 235 -9.70 -3.06 -21.10
N LEU A 236 -9.20 -1.84 -21.22
CA LEU A 236 -10.03 -0.68 -21.56
C LEU A 236 -10.32 -0.68 -23.06
N THR A 237 -11.53 -0.26 -23.43
CA THR A 237 -11.86 -0.04 -24.84
C THR A 237 -11.14 1.18 -25.39
N SER A 238 -11.03 1.28 -26.73
CA SER A 238 -10.41 2.44 -27.38
C SER A 238 -11.10 3.75 -26.98
N ASP A 239 -12.43 3.76 -26.92
CA ASP A 239 -13.21 4.95 -26.54
C ASP A 239 -12.94 5.36 -25.09
N GLU A 240 -12.82 4.39 -24.17
CA GLU A 240 -12.48 4.65 -22.77
C GLU A 240 -11.07 5.20 -22.62
N ILE A 241 -10.12 4.67 -23.39
CA ILE A 241 -8.73 5.16 -23.41
C ILE A 241 -8.69 6.60 -23.92
N GLU A 242 -9.39 6.88 -25.02
CA GLU A 242 -9.46 8.22 -25.59
C GLU A 242 -10.09 9.22 -24.59
N GLU A 243 -11.19 8.86 -23.95
CA GLU A 243 -11.85 9.72 -22.96
C GLU A 243 -10.97 9.95 -21.71
N ILE A 244 -10.27 8.93 -21.24
CA ILE A 244 -9.33 9.06 -20.10
C ILE A 244 -8.15 9.97 -20.51
N ASN A 245 -7.57 9.75 -21.68
CA ASN A 245 -6.41 10.52 -22.13
C ASN A 245 -6.81 11.98 -22.37
N SER A 246 -7.93 12.27 -23.05
CA SER A 246 -8.39 13.65 -23.27
C SER A 246 -8.49 14.48 -22.00
N LYS A 247 -8.78 13.85 -20.85
CA LYS A 247 -8.92 14.53 -19.54
C LYS A 247 -7.64 14.57 -18.72
N PHE A 248 -6.78 13.55 -18.82
CA PHE A 248 -5.72 13.31 -17.85
C PHE A 248 -4.33 13.07 -18.45
N GLU A 249 -4.17 13.01 -19.79
CA GLU A 249 -2.90 12.65 -20.45
C GLU A 249 -1.75 13.52 -20.00
N ALA A 250 -1.89 14.83 -20.05
CA ALA A 250 -0.84 15.77 -19.62
C ALA A 250 -0.37 15.53 -18.19
N TRP A 251 -1.28 15.12 -17.29
CA TRP A 251 -0.91 14.79 -15.92
C TRP A 251 -0.22 13.41 -15.85
N ILE A 252 -0.73 12.43 -16.60
CA ILE A 252 -0.20 11.06 -16.62
C ILE A 252 1.22 11.07 -17.18
N GLU A 253 1.47 11.74 -18.29
CA GLU A 253 2.79 11.85 -18.91
C GLU A 253 3.82 12.53 -18.00
N PHE A 254 3.42 13.60 -17.32
CA PHE A 254 4.31 14.31 -16.39
C PHE A 254 4.67 13.49 -15.15
N ASN A 255 3.87 12.48 -14.76
CA ASN A 255 4.00 11.79 -13.47
C ASN A 255 4.40 10.31 -13.57
N ASN A 256 4.49 9.74 -14.78
CA ASN A 256 4.96 8.38 -15.05
C ASN A 256 6.40 8.38 -15.57
#